data_0bcda3863e1ec1744a296961d61489ee
#
_entry.id   0bcda3863e1ec1744a296961d61489ee
#
_cell.length_a   1.000
_cell.length_b   1.000
_cell.length_c   1.000
_cell.angle_alpha   90.00
_cell.angle_beta   90.00
_cell.angle_gamma   90.00
#
_symmetry.space_group_name_H-M   'P 1'
#
loop_
_entity.id
_entity.type
_entity.pdbx_description
1 polymer ?
#
loop_
_entity_poly.entity_id
_entity_poly.type
_entity_poly.pdbx_seq_one_letter_code
_entity_poly.pdbx_strand_id
1 'polypeptide(L)'
;MTCPVCKGSNIELFDQIDQKNYFECNTCKAIFLDRKSHLTLQDEQERYIQHNNDIYDPEYRRFLSRLYNPIVKKLSAGVMGLDYGCGPGPALVQMFREAGFVMDLYDPYFFPDTSFLSKTYKFITCTETAEHFYKPFEEFNKINKVLDRGGWLGLMTKFFDKSINFKDWYYRKDPTHVCFYSEETFHFLASERNWSCEIPSKDIVLFKKN
;
A
#
# COMPACT_ATOMS: atom_id res chain seq x y z
N MET A 1 19.66 11.38 8.09
CA MET A 1 18.49 10.82 7.36
C MET A 1 18.07 9.53 8.04
N THR A 2 16.78 9.23 8.09
CA THR A 2 16.23 7.96 8.61
C THR A 2 15.31 7.33 7.59
N CYS A 3 15.25 6.01 7.55
CA CYS A 3 14.36 5.27 6.67
C CYS A 3 12.90 5.62 6.96
N PRO A 4 12.07 5.97 5.96
CA PRO A 4 10.67 6.30 6.18
C PRO A 4 9.84 5.07 6.58
N VAL A 5 10.31 3.85 6.26
CA VAL A 5 9.58 2.58 6.52
C VAL A 5 9.86 2.04 7.93
N CYS A 6 11.14 1.99 8.37
CA CYS A 6 11.52 1.35 9.64
C CYS A 6 12.15 2.30 10.67
N LYS A 7 12.38 3.58 10.31
CA LYS A 7 13.10 4.59 11.12
C LYS A 7 14.58 4.28 11.39
N GLY A 8 15.12 3.20 10.84
CA GLY A 8 16.54 2.87 10.95
C GLY A 8 17.44 3.91 10.28
N SER A 9 18.69 4.00 10.71
CA SER A 9 19.69 4.95 10.18
C SER A 9 20.70 4.32 9.23
N ASN A 10 20.67 3.00 9.04
CA ASN A 10 21.57 2.29 8.12
C ASN A 10 21.07 2.40 6.68
N ILE A 11 21.41 3.53 6.05
CA ILE A 11 20.92 3.96 4.73
C ILE A 11 22.12 4.24 3.85
N GLU A 12 22.05 3.82 2.59
CA GLU A 12 23.04 4.13 1.57
C GLU A 12 22.38 4.69 0.31
N LEU A 13 23.15 5.41 -0.50
CA LEU A 13 22.69 5.85 -1.81
C LEU A 13 22.56 4.61 -2.70
N PHE A 14 21.34 4.34 -3.16
CA PHE A 14 21.04 3.23 -4.06
C PHE A 14 21.31 3.58 -5.52
N ASP A 15 20.80 4.73 -5.97
CA ASP A 15 20.98 5.22 -7.34
C ASP A 15 20.72 6.72 -7.43
N GLN A 16 21.24 7.36 -8.49
CA GLN A 16 20.92 8.72 -8.85
C GLN A 16 20.41 8.76 -10.30
N ILE A 17 19.14 9.07 -10.47
CA ILE A 17 18.44 9.03 -11.75
C ILE A 17 17.71 10.36 -11.96
N ASP A 18 17.92 11.01 -13.10
CA ASP A 18 17.25 12.26 -13.47
C ASP A 18 17.38 13.34 -12.36
N GLN A 19 18.58 13.47 -11.78
CA GLN A 19 18.92 14.38 -10.67
C GLN A 19 18.16 14.06 -9.35
N LYS A 20 17.48 12.93 -9.26
CA LYS A 20 16.82 12.45 -8.05
C LYS A 20 17.66 11.36 -7.39
N ASN A 21 17.82 11.46 -6.07
CA ASN A 21 18.52 10.44 -5.30
C ASN A 21 17.51 9.42 -4.75
N TYR A 22 17.83 8.15 -4.92
CA TYR A 22 17.12 7.03 -4.31
C TYR A 22 18.04 6.39 -3.29
N PHE A 23 17.50 6.05 -2.13
CA PHE A 23 18.23 5.44 -1.02
C PHE A 23 17.69 4.07 -0.72
N GLU A 24 18.56 3.13 -0.34
CA GLU A 24 18.17 1.83 0.20
C GLU A 24 18.41 1.81 1.71
N CYS A 25 17.46 1.24 2.44
CA CYS A 25 17.65 0.93 3.85
C CYS A 25 18.21 -0.48 4.02
N ASN A 26 19.43 -0.61 4.53
CA ASN A 26 20.06 -1.90 4.73
C ASN A 26 19.38 -2.76 5.82
N THR A 27 18.53 -2.17 6.65
CA THR A 27 17.77 -2.88 7.69
C THR A 27 16.50 -3.53 7.13
N CYS A 28 15.64 -2.76 6.44
CA CYS A 28 14.34 -3.26 5.95
C CYS A 28 14.28 -3.47 4.43
N LYS A 29 15.35 -3.17 3.71
CA LYS A 29 15.48 -3.33 2.25
C LYS A 29 14.48 -2.52 1.42
N ALA A 30 13.82 -1.53 2.00
CA ALA A 30 13.02 -0.59 1.25
C ALA A 30 13.92 0.40 0.49
N ILE A 31 13.56 0.70 -0.76
CA ILE A 31 14.13 1.79 -1.54
C ILE A 31 13.18 2.97 -1.48
N PHE A 32 13.69 4.18 -1.33
CA PHE A 32 12.84 5.37 -1.25
C PHE A 32 13.50 6.59 -1.89
N LEU A 33 12.66 7.46 -2.43
CA LEU A 33 13.05 8.74 -3.04
C LEU A 33 13.44 9.75 -1.96
N ASP A 34 14.49 10.55 -2.21
CA ASP A 34 14.83 11.70 -1.34
C ASP A 34 13.61 12.64 -1.23
N ARG A 35 13.26 12.99 0.01
CA ARG A 35 12.13 13.91 0.30
C ARG A 35 12.19 15.23 -0.45
N LYS A 36 13.40 15.71 -0.78
CA LYS A 36 13.60 16.94 -1.59
C LYS A 36 13.05 16.82 -3.01
N SER A 37 12.87 15.59 -3.49
CA SER A 37 12.36 15.27 -4.83
C SER A 37 10.89 14.84 -4.84
N HIS A 38 10.21 14.85 -3.69
CA HIS A 38 8.77 14.59 -3.62
C HIS A 38 8.00 15.71 -4.30
N LEU A 39 6.86 15.36 -4.90
CA LEU A 39 5.93 16.35 -5.43
C LEU A 39 5.37 17.24 -4.32
N THR A 40 4.89 18.41 -4.68
CA THR A 40 4.03 19.20 -3.79
C THR A 40 2.67 18.49 -3.64
N LEU A 41 1.96 18.76 -2.55
CA LEU A 41 0.61 18.20 -2.36
C LEU A 41 -0.36 18.57 -3.49
N GLN A 42 -0.19 19.76 -4.08
CA GLN A 42 -1.01 20.21 -5.20
C GLN A 42 -0.73 19.40 -6.47
N ASP A 43 0.56 19.24 -6.85
CA ASP A 43 0.95 18.48 -8.05
C ASP A 43 0.53 17.01 -7.93
N GLU A 44 0.62 16.45 -6.73
CA GLU A 44 0.19 15.07 -6.44
C GLU A 44 -1.33 14.93 -6.60
N GLN A 45 -2.11 15.85 -6.03
CA GLN A 45 -3.57 15.84 -6.13
C GLN A 45 -4.04 16.00 -7.59
N GLU A 46 -3.44 16.92 -8.35
CA GLU A 46 -3.75 17.12 -9.78
C GLU A 46 -3.53 15.84 -10.59
N ARG A 47 -2.51 15.05 -10.23
CA ARG A 47 -2.24 13.77 -10.88
C ARG A 47 -3.30 12.72 -10.53
N TYR A 48 -3.72 12.64 -9.27
CA TYR A 48 -4.75 11.66 -8.85
C TYR A 48 -6.14 11.96 -9.45
N ILE A 49 -6.48 13.22 -9.68
CA ILE A 49 -7.74 13.61 -10.33
C ILE A 49 -7.82 13.10 -11.78
N GLN A 50 -6.67 12.84 -12.43
CA GLN A 50 -6.64 12.30 -13.80
C GLN A 50 -6.98 10.79 -13.85
N HIS A 51 -7.00 10.10 -12.72
CA HIS A 51 -7.37 8.69 -12.66
C HIS A 51 -8.89 8.57 -12.80
N ASN A 52 -9.34 7.98 -13.89
CA ASN A 52 -10.75 7.68 -14.13
C ASN A 52 -11.01 6.20 -13.86
N ASN A 53 -11.34 5.87 -12.61
CA ASN A 53 -11.60 4.51 -12.18
C ASN A 53 -13.12 4.29 -12.15
N ASP A 54 -13.69 3.76 -13.23
CA ASP A 54 -15.08 3.31 -13.22
C ASP A 54 -15.21 2.05 -12.35
N ILE A 55 -16.11 2.11 -11.35
CA ILE A 55 -16.34 1.00 -10.41
C ILE A 55 -16.93 -0.24 -11.07
N TYR A 56 -17.46 -0.12 -12.29
CA TYR A 56 -18.01 -1.22 -13.07
C TYR A 56 -17.12 -1.66 -14.25
N ASP A 57 -15.96 -1.00 -14.46
CA ASP A 57 -15.02 -1.39 -15.51
C ASP A 57 -14.54 -2.84 -15.29
N PRO A 58 -14.82 -3.77 -16.22
CA PRO A 58 -14.45 -5.18 -16.06
C PRO A 58 -12.94 -5.40 -16.01
N GLU A 59 -12.13 -4.58 -16.70
CA GLU A 59 -10.66 -4.72 -16.72
C GLU A 59 -10.07 -4.25 -15.40
N TYR A 60 -10.56 -3.13 -14.87
CA TYR A 60 -10.15 -2.63 -13.56
C TYR A 60 -10.55 -3.61 -12.44
N ARG A 61 -11.77 -4.14 -12.47
CA ARG A 61 -12.22 -5.19 -11.53
C ARG A 61 -11.39 -6.47 -11.64
N ARG A 62 -11.00 -6.88 -12.86
CA ARG A 62 -10.09 -8.01 -13.06
C ARG A 62 -8.72 -7.75 -12.46
N PHE A 63 -8.18 -6.56 -12.61
CA PHE A 63 -6.94 -6.14 -11.97
C PHE A 63 -7.04 -6.24 -10.44
N LEU A 64 -8.08 -5.68 -9.84
CA LEU A 64 -8.33 -5.72 -8.40
C LEU A 64 -8.61 -7.13 -7.86
N SER A 65 -9.13 -8.03 -8.72
CA SER A 65 -9.37 -9.44 -8.37
C SER A 65 -8.09 -10.18 -7.96
N ARG A 66 -6.93 -9.67 -8.32
CA ARG A 66 -5.64 -10.23 -7.92
C ARG A 66 -5.45 -10.18 -6.40
N LEU A 67 -5.90 -9.11 -5.74
CA LEU A 67 -5.94 -9.00 -4.28
C LEU A 67 -7.23 -9.56 -3.69
N TYR A 68 -8.38 -9.27 -4.32
CA TYR A 68 -9.69 -9.71 -3.85
C TYR A 68 -9.76 -11.23 -3.65
N ASN A 69 -9.35 -12.01 -4.67
CA ASN A 69 -9.48 -13.46 -4.65
C ASN A 69 -8.70 -14.16 -3.53
N PRO A 70 -7.42 -13.84 -3.24
CA PRO A 70 -6.71 -14.46 -2.14
C PRO A 70 -7.21 -14.00 -0.76
N ILE A 71 -7.58 -12.71 -0.59
CA ILE A 71 -8.00 -12.22 0.73
C ILE A 71 -9.41 -12.69 1.11
N VAL A 72 -10.35 -12.72 0.16
CA VAL A 72 -11.74 -13.15 0.46
C VAL A 72 -11.81 -14.58 1.02
N LYS A 73 -10.89 -15.45 0.62
CA LYS A 73 -10.77 -16.84 1.13
C LYS A 73 -10.36 -16.93 2.60
N LYS A 74 -9.84 -15.82 3.16
CA LYS A 74 -9.40 -15.73 4.56
C LYS A 74 -10.48 -15.15 5.46
N LEU A 75 -11.60 -14.67 4.88
CA LEU A 75 -12.61 -13.90 5.59
C LEU A 75 -13.86 -14.73 5.87
N SER A 76 -14.50 -14.48 7.01
CA SER A 76 -15.86 -14.94 7.28
C SER A 76 -16.88 -14.02 6.60
N ALA A 77 -18.04 -14.55 6.23
CA ALA A 77 -19.08 -13.76 5.59
C ALA A 77 -19.56 -12.60 6.49
N GLY A 78 -19.86 -11.45 5.87
CA GLY A 78 -20.48 -10.31 6.54
C GLY A 78 -19.58 -9.50 7.47
N VAL A 79 -18.28 -9.82 7.56
CA VAL A 79 -17.36 -9.05 8.42
C VAL A 79 -17.13 -7.65 7.87
N MET A 80 -16.74 -6.74 8.76
CA MET A 80 -16.43 -5.35 8.42
C MET A 80 -14.99 -5.22 7.94
N GLY A 81 -14.81 -4.54 6.81
CA GLY A 81 -13.52 -4.18 6.22
C GLY A 81 -13.37 -2.68 5.99
N LEU A 82 -12.13 -2.28 5.72
CA LEU A 82 -11.73 -0.92 5.33
C LEU A 82 -10.90 -1.00 4.05
N ASP A 83 -11.18 -0.15 3.08
CA ASP A 83 -10.27 0.11 1.96
C ASP A 83 -9.46 1.38 2.24
N TYR A 84 -8.15 1.22 2.42
CA TYR A 84 -7.23 2.28 2.82
C TYR A 84 -6.46 2.80 1.60
N GLY A 85 -6.78 4.01 1.16
CA GLY A 85 -6.31 4.57 -0.11
C GLY A 85 -7.19 4.11 -1.26
N CYS A 86 -8.52 4.24 -1.11
CA CYS A 86 -9.50 3.69 -2.06
C CYS A 86 -9.58 4.46 -3.39
N GLY A 87 -8.94 5.64 -3.49
CA GLY A 87 -8.98 6.49 -4.67
C GLY A 87 -10.36 7.05 -5.00
N PRO A 88 -10.52 7.71 -6.17
CA PRO A 88 -11.79 8.35 -6.57
C PRO A 88 -12.88 7.36 -6.96
N GLY A 89 -12.52 6.16 -7.44
CA GLY A 89 -13.45 5.12 -7.89
C GLY A 89 -13.26 3.81 -7.12
N PRO A 90 -13.92 3.64 -5.95
CA PRO A 90 -13.66 2.54 -5.02
C PRO A 90 -14.27 1.20 -5.51
N ALA A 91 -13.81 0.70 -6.65
CA ALA A 91 -14.33 -0.53 -7.26
C ALA A 91 -14.11 -1.77 -6.36
N LEU A 92 -12.99 -1.83 -5.63
CA LEU A 92 -12.73 -2.93 -4.69
C LEU A 92 -13.75 -2.94 -3.55
N VAL A 93 -14.10 -1.77 -3.00
CA VAL A 93 -15.19 -1.62 -2.01
C VAL A 93 -16.50 -2.16 -2.56
N GLN A 94 -16.83 -1.80 -3.82
CA GLN A 94 -18.05 -2.27 -4.47
C GLN A 94 -18.06 -3.81 -4.63
N MET A 95 -16.93 -4.40 -5.03
CA MET A 95 -16.80 -5.86 -5.15
C MET A 95 -17.05 -6.58 -3.81
N PHE A 96 -16.50 -6.05 -2.71
CA PHE A 96 -16.75 -6.62 -1.38
C PHE A 96 -18.21 -6.45 -0.94
N ARG A 97 -18.82 -5.29 -1.20
CA ARG A 97 -20.25 -5.06 -0.87
C ARG A 97 -21.17 -5.99 -1.63
N GLU A 98 -20.92 -6.23 -2.90
CA GLU A 98 -21.65 -7.21 -3.73
C GLU A 98 -21.54 -8.64 -3.18
N ALA A 99 -20.41 -8.96 -2.53
CA ALA A 99 -20.19 -10.25 -1.86
C ALA A 99 -20.73 -10.30 -0.41
N GLY A 100 -21.45 -9.25 0.03
CA GLY A 100 -22.11 -9.20 1.34
C GLY A 100 -21.23 -8.76 2.50
N PHE A 101 -20.07 -8.14 2.24
CA PHE A 101 -19.22 -7.54 3.28
C PHE A 101 -19.67 -6.10 3.60
N VAL A 102 -19.43 -5.67 4.85
CA VAL A 102 -19.59 -4.28 5.25
C VAL A 102 -18.27 -3.55 5.02
N MET A 103 -18.28 -2.47 4.24
CA MET A 103 -17.06 -1.76 3.87
C MET A 103 -17.13 -0.28 4.21
N ASP A 104 -16.16 0.16 5.02
CA ASP A 104 -15.74 1.55 5.11
C ASP A 104 -14.65 1.82 4.05
N LEU A 105 -14.41 3.10 3.80
CA LEU A 105 -13.38 3.54 2.85
C LEU A 105 -12.70 4.79 3.39
N TYR A 106 -11.42 4.92 3.06
CA TYR A 106 -10.63 6.10 3.39
C TYR A 106 -9.67 6.42 2.26
N ASP A 107 -9.59 7.69 1.93
CA ASP A 107 -8.58 8.25 1.03
C ASP A 107 -8.34 9.71 1.43
N PRO A 108 -7.08 10.17 1.57
CA PRO A 108 -6.80 11.52 2.05
C PRO A 108 -7.29 12.63 1.14
N TYR A 109 -7.48 12.35 -0.16
CA TYR A 109 -7.93 13.32 -1.16
C TYR A 109 -9.41 13.22 -1.49
N PHE A 110 -9.94 11.99 -1.58
CA PHE A 110 -11.29 11.74 -2.10
C PHE A 110 -12.31 11.41 -0.99
N PHE A 111 -11.86 10.76 0.09
CA PHE A 111 -12.70 10.35 1.23
C PHE A 111 -11.95 10.59 2.55
N PRO A 112 -11.72 11.87 2.92
CA PRO A 112 -10.81 12.25 4.01
C PRO A 112 -11.39 12.04 5.42
N ASP A 113 -12.54 11.35 5.55
CA ASP A 113 -13.13 11.09 6.86
C ASP A 113 -12.23 10.15 7.68
N THR A 114 -11.72 10.67 8.79
CA THR A 114 -10.85 9.94 9.71
C THR A 114 -11.61 9.18 10.81
N SER A 115 -12.93 9.12 10.74
CA SER A 115 -13.77 8.38 11.71
C SER A 115 -13.41 6.89 11.79
N PHE A 116 -12.82 6.33 10.73
CA PHE A 116 -12.30 4.97 10.70
C PHE A 116 -11.28 4.70 11.83
N LEU A 117 -10.56 5.71 12.30
CA LEU A 117 -9.59 5.57 13.40
C LEU A 117 -10.22 5.24 14.76
N SER A 118 -11.54 5.39 14.89
CA SER A 118 -12.30 5.03 16.09
C SER A 118 -12.92 3.63 16.04
N LYS A 119 -12.76 2.93 14.92
CA LYS A 119 -13.31 1.59 14.66
C LYS A 119 -12.19 0.55 14.60
N THR A 120 -12.56 -0.73 14.57
CA THR A 120 -11.66 -1.84 14.25
C THR A 120 -12.24 -2.68 13.12
N TYR A 121 -11.37 -3.32 12.34
CA TYR A 121 -11.74 -4.02 11.12
C TYR A 121 -11.18 -5.44 11.10
N LYS A 122 -11.99 -6.38 10.64
CA LYS A 122 -11.57 -7.78 10.44
C LYS A 122 -10.63 -7.94 9.26
N PHE A 123 -10.72 -7.02 8.29
CA PHE A 123 -9.75 -6.93 7.23
C PHE A 123 -9.59 -5.48 6.73
N ILE A 124 -8.43 -5.23 6.14
CA ILE A 124 -8.11 -3.97 5.49
C ILE A 124 -7.51 -4.29 4.12
N THR A 125 -7.90 -3.55 3.10
CA THR A 125 -7.25 -3.55 1.79
C THR A 125 -6.47 -2.26 1.59
N CYS A 126 -5.32 -2.34 0.90
CA CYS A 126 -4.48 -1.20 0.54
C CYS A 126 -3.87 -1.50 -0.83
N THR A 127 -4.45 -0.94 -1.89
CA THR A 127 -4.19 -1.34 -3.28
C THR A 127 -3.61 -0.20 -4.08
N GLU A 128 -2.39 -0.36 -4.64
CA GLU A 128 -1.66 0.68 -5.39
C GLU A 128 -1.68 2.03 -4.61
N THR A 129 -1.28 1.96 -3.34
CA THR A 129 -1.34 3.07 -2.39
C THR A 129 -0.07 3.17 -1.54
N ALA A 130 0.50 2.05 -1.11
CA ALA A 130 1.63 2.03 -0.18
C ALA A 130 2.88 2.70 -0.76
N GLU A 131 3.09 2.63 -2.07
CA GLU A 131 4.18 3.27 -2.80
C GLU A 131 4.13 4.80 -2.77
N HIS A 132 2.94 5.37 -2.49
CA HIS A 132 2.71 6.80 -2.36
C HIS A 132 2.89 7.32 -0.93
N PHE A 133 3.10 6.45 0.04
CA PHE A 133 3.25 6.87 1.44
C PHE A 133 4.51 7.70 1.65
N TYR A 134 4.36 8.98 1.95
CA TYR A 134 5.47 9.85 2.37
C TYR A 134 6.01 9.49 3.76
N LYS A 135 5.20 8.84 4.58
CA LYS A 135 5.50 8.40 5.95
C LYS A 135 5.00 6.97 6.18
N PRO A 136 5.56 5.96 5.48
CA PRO A 136 5.06 4.58 5.56
C PRO A 136 5.01 4.02 6.99
N PHE A 137 5.98 4.36 7.84
CA PHE A 137 5.99 3.92 9.24
C PHE A 137 4.72 4.33 9.98
N GLU A 138 4.31 5.59 9.83
CA GLU A 138 3.12 6.15 10.44
C GLU A 138 1.84 5.55 9.85
N GLU A 139 1.80 5.36 8.54
CA GLU A 139 0.65 4.78 7.85
C GLU A 139 0.43 3.31 8.25
N PHE A 140 1.49 2.49 8.25
CA PHE A 140 1.39 1.12 8.74
C PHE A 140 1.02 1.03 10.23
N ASN A 141 1.40 2.01 11.04
CA ASN A 141 0.99 2.06 12.45
C ASN A 141 -0.49 2.43 12.60
N LYS A 142 -1.03 3.35 11.76
CA LYS A 142 -2.48 3.62 11.71
C LYS A 142 -3.25 2.36 11.34
N ILE A 143 -2.84 1.68 10.27
CA ILE A 143 -3.43 0.41 9.82
C ILE A 143 -3.38 -0.62 10.96
N ASN A 144 -2.22 -0.80 11.60
CA ASN A 144 -2.09 -1.74 12.71
C ASN A 144 -3.02 -1.41 13.89
N LYS A 145 -3.22 -0.13 14.19
CA LYS A 145 -4.10 0.31 15.28
C LYS A 145 -5.54 -0.11 15.05
N VAL A 146 -6.04 0.00 13.83
CA VAL A 146 -7.44 -0.25 13.48
C VAL A 146 -7.71 -1.67 12.96
N LEU A 147 -6.68 -2.47 12.68
CA LEU A 147 -6.81 -3.88 12.34
C LEU A 147 -7.01 -4.70 13.61
N ASP A 148 -8.06 -5.51 13.65
CA ASP A 148 -8.34 -6.44 14.76
C ASP A 148 -7.25 -7.50 14.91
N ARG A 149 -7.10 -8.06 16.13
CA ARG A 149 -6.33 -9.29 16.32
C ARG A 149 -6.98 -10.43 15.52
N GLY A 150 -6.16 -11.22 14.84
CA GLY A 150 -6.62 -12.24 13.89
C GLY A 150 -7.12 -11.69 12.56
N GLY A 151 -7.18 -10.36 12.41
CA GLY A 151 -7.58 -9.68 11.17
C GLY A 151 -6.51 -9.72 10.08
N TRP A 152 -6.92 -9.46 8.85
CA TRP A 152 -6.08 -9.52 7.67
C TRP A 152 -5.86 -8.15 7.03
N LEU A 153 -4.62 -7.82 6.67
CA LEU A 153 -4.29 -6.73 5.76
C LEU A 153 -3.88 -7.34 4.42
N GLY A 154 -4.63 -7.02 3.37
CA GLY A 154 -4.24 -7.30 1.99
C GLY A 154 -3.64 -6.05 1.35
N LEU A 155 -2.41 -6.15 0.88
CA LEU A 155 -1.71 -5.05 0.22
C LEU A 155 -1.31 -5.48 -1.19
N MET A 156 -1.57 -4.61 -2.17
CA MET A 156 -1.11 -4.76 -3.54
C MET A 156 -0.27 -3.55 -3.93
N THR A 157 0.97 -3.82 -4.32
CA THR A 157 1.96 -2.86 -4.85
C THR A 157 3.03 -3.65 -5.58
N LYS A 158 3.71 -3.07 -6.58
CA LYS A 158 4.77 -3.78 -7.29
C LYS A 158 6.01 -3.94 -6.41
N PHE A 159 6.47 -5.18 -6.24
CA PHE A 159 7.71 -5.46 -5.52
C PHE A 159 8.91 -5.18 -6.41
N PHE A 160 9.88 -4.50 -5.82
CA PHE A 160 11.19 -4.42 -6.41
C PHE A 160 11.96 -5.70 -6.14
N ASP A 161 12.58 -6.26 -7.17
CA ASP A 161 13.56 -7.32 -7.04
C ASP A 161 14.82 -6.96 -7.87
N LYS A 162 15.96 -7.53 -7.49
CA LYS A 162 17.28 -7.18 -8.06
C LYS A 162 17.43 -7.55 -9.54
N SER A 163 16.53 -8.32 -10.12
CA SER A 163 16.50 -8.60 -11.57
C SER A 163 15.92 -7.43 -12.37
N ILE A 164 15.25 -6.49 -11.71
CA ILE A 164 14.65 -5.32 -12.34
C ILE A 164 15.72 -4.24 -12.53
N ASN A 165 15.86 -3.74 -13.76
CA ASN A 165 16.62 -2.49 -13.98
C ASN A 165 15.81 -1.32 -13.42
N PHE A 166 16.18 -0.83 -12.24
CA PHE A 166 15.44 0.19 -11.52
C PHE A 166 15.30 1.48 -12.32
N LYS A 167 16.36 1.88 -13.07
CA LYS A 167 16.33 3.09 -13.90
C LYS A 167 15.22 3.04 -14.95
N ASP A 168 15.01 1.88 -15.58
CA ASP A 168 14.06 1.73 -16.67
C ASP A 168 12.69 1.22 -16.21
N TRP A 169 12.56 0.89 -14.93
CA TRP A 169 11.32 0.36 -14.37
C TRP A 169 10.18 1.36 -14.45
N TYR A 170 9.11 1.01 -15.16
CA TYR A 170 7.96 1.90 -15.39
C TYR A 170 7.31 2.38 -14.09
N TYR A 171 7.29 1.54 -13.06
CA TYR A 171 6.70 1.82 -11.76
C TYR A 171 7.44 2.95 -11.01
N ARG A 172 8.78 2.99 -11.11
CA ARG A 172 9.59 4.11 -10.61
C ARG A 172 9.34 5.42 -11.36
N LYS A 173 8.94 5.33 -12.65
CA LYS A 173 8.76 6.54 -13.50
C LYS A 173 7.51 7.33 -13.12
N ASP A 174 6.59 6.76 -12.35
CA ASP A 174 5.52 7.56 -11.76
C ASP A 174 6.09 8.50 -10.68
N PRO A 175 5.95 9.83 -10.83
CA PRO A 175 6.54 10.79 -9.91
C PRO A 175 5.87 10.80 -8.52
N THR A 176 4.72 10.18 -8.37
CA THR A 176 4.02 10.02 -7.08
C THR A 176 4.50 8.80 -6.29
N HIS A 177 5.25 7.87 -6.93
CA HIS A 177 5.84 6.72 -6.27
C HIS A 177 7.13 7.12 -5.55
N VAL A 178 7.10 7.13 -4.26
CA VAL A 178 8.20 7.60 -3.40
C VAL A 178 8.81 6.49 -2.55
N CYS A 179 8.16 5.33 -2.45
CA CYS A 179 8.63 4.19 -1.67
C CYS A 179 8.45 2.89 -2.46
N PHE A 180 9.50 2.07 -2.52
CA PHE A 180 9.52 0.81 -3.27
C PHE A 180 9.87 -0.32 -2.31
N TYR A 181 9.03 -1.33 -2.27
CA TYR A 181 9.10 -2.44 -1.34
C TYR A 181 9.62 -3.70 -2.03
N SER A 182 10.37 -4.50 -1.31
CA SER A 182 10.76 -5.86 -1.70
C SER A 182 10.03 -6.89 -0.83
N GLU A 183 10.13 -8.17 -1.16
CA GLU A 183 9.62 -9.24 -0.30
C GLU A 183 10.27 -9.18 1.09
N GLU A 184 11.58 -8.89 1.15
CA GLU A 184 12.31 -8.73 2.41
C GLU A 184 11.74 -7.57 3.25
N THR A 185 11.33 -6.46 2.59
CA THR A 185 10.68 -5.34 3.27
C THR A 185 9.39 -5.79 3.95
N PHE A 186 8.57 -6.59 3.27
CA PHE A 186 7.31 -7.06 3.83
C PHE A 186 7.51 -8.07 4.96
N HIS A 187 8.48 -8.97 4.84
CA HIS A 187 8.85 -9.87 5.95
C HIS A 187 9.36 -9.08 7.16
N PHE A 188 10.16 -8.04 6.94
CA PHE A 188 10.60 -7.14 8.00
C PHE A 188 9.41 -6.43 8.67
N LEU A 189 8.49 -5.85 7.89
CA LEU A 189 7.29 -5.18 8.41
C LEU A 189 6.41 -6.11 9.24
N ALA A 190 6.30 -7.37 8.83
CA ALA A 190 5.56 -8.41 9.55
C ALA A 190 6.21 -8.72 10.90
N SER A 191 7.53 -8.93 10.90
CA SER A 191 8.30 -9.23 12.13
C SER A 191 8.16 -8.12 13.17
N GLU A 192 8.34 -6.86 12.76
CA GLU A 192 8.26 -5.69 13.65
C GLU A 192 6.87 -5.48 14.27
N ARG A 193 5.82 -6.01 13.65
CA ARG A 193 4.43 -5.85 14.10
C ARG A 193 3.79 -7.10 14.68
N ASN A 194 4.55 -8.18 14.79
CA ASN A 194 4.03 -9.49 15.17
C ASN A 194 2.88 -9.94 14.24
N TRP A 195 3.09 -9.79 12.93
CA TRP A 195 2.18 -10.27 11.90
C TRP A 195 2.72 -11.53 11.23
N SER A 196 1.85 -12.44 10.81
CA SER A 196 2.21 -13.47 9.82
C SER A 196 2.16 -12.86 8.42
N CYS A 197 3.01 -13.35 7.51
CA CYS A 197 3.15 -12.82 6.15
C CYS A 197 3.01 -13.95 5.13
N GLU A 198 2.10 -13.77 4.18
CA GLU A 198 1.93 -14.65 3.02
C GLU A 198 2.09 -13.80 1.74
N ILE A 199 2.85 -14.28 0.75
CA ILE A 199 3.08 -13.59 -0.54
C ILE A 199 2.54 -14.47 -1.67
N PRO A 200 1.26 -14.31 -2.06
CA PRO A 200 0.64 -15.12 -3.12
C PRO A 200 1.19 -14.84 -4.51
N SER A 201 1.70 -13.64 -4.76
CA SER A 201 2.28 -13.21 -6.04
C SER A 201 3.28 -12.08 -5.84
N LYS A 202 4.05 -11.73 -6.89
CA LYS A 202 5.11 -10.70 -6.87
C LYS A 202 4.60 -9.24 -6.71
N ASP A 203 3.37 -9.06 -6.31
CA ASP A 203 2.76 -7.76 -6.09
C ASP A 203 1.65 -7.80 -5.03
N ILE A 204 1.47 -8.93 -4.36
CA ILE A 204 0.45 -9.09 -3.32
C ILE A 204 1.06 -9.69 -2.07
N VAL A 205 0.82 -9.03 -0.95
CA VAL A 205 1.11 -9.56 0.37
C VAL A 205 -0.15 -9.57 1.23
N LEU A 206 -0.33 -10.65 1.97
CA LEU A 206 -1.37 -10.79 2.98
C LEU A 206 -0.70 -10.90 4.35
N PHE A 207 -1.01 -9.97 5.22
CA PHE A 207 -0.58 -10.00 6.61
C PHE A 207 -1.75 -10.42 7.50
N LYS A 208 -1.46 -11.26 8.50
CA LYS A 208 -2.40 -11.56 9.57
C LYS A 208 -1.86 -11.02 10.88
N LYS A 209 -2.63 -10.21 11.57
CA LYS A 209 -2.27 -9.70 12.89
C LYS A 209 -2.45 -10.79 13.94
N ASN A 210 -1.40 -11.17 14.64
CA ASN A 210 -1.43 -12.19 15.69
C ASN A 210 -1.96 -11.66 17.03
#